data_d559db665d94fde0d2da0d11591784a6
#
_entry.id   d559db665d94fde0d2da0d11591784a6
#
_cell.length_a   1.000
_cell.length_b   1.000
_cell.length_c   1.000
_cell.angle_alpha   90.00
_cell.angle_beta   90.00
_cell.angle_gamma   90.00
#
_symmetry.space_group_name_H-M   'P 1'
#
loop_
_entity.id
_entity.type
_entity.pdbx_description
1 polymer ?
#
loop_
_entity_poly.entity_id
_entity_poly.type
_entity_poly.pdbx_seq_one_letter_code
_entity_poly.pdbx_strand_id
1 'polypeptide(L)'
;MKVLFLHPAAAFGGASKSLIELYAMLRGAGVRGTVLTPAGPVCQSFAEAGLQVEAVRGLSQFDNTRYGYYRKVRWLILLRELFLLPFSLLGLWRLRREPFDLIHVNEVTLLPLAVVAKWMLRVPLVVHVRSLQRKPGAGLRTRWVNALLRRYANAVVAIDHTVAATLEPNLPLSIIHNGLKVAGQIPASEPRGDDEVVRVGFLGVLIPLKGIFELVEAMRILKGRGVRIECLVAGENARQLSGFKAWVLGKFGFARDMRAELEALIRRECLEEQVKLLGFVSDVRTLYPQLDILCFPSHLDAAGRPVFEAAFYSVPSVVAVTDPVPDALVHEVTGLAVPTPDPTLIADALQRMAEAPLWRRQLGTQARSWAEHTFSIEANAVRMLDLYRHILSSQASR
;
A
#
# COMPACT_ATOMS: atom_id res chain seq x y z
N MET A 1 18.83 -19.44 -7.06
CA MET A 1 18.30 -18.45 -8.01
C MET A 1 18.69 -17.06 -7.56
N LYS A 2 19.16 -16.18 -8.48
CA LYS A 2 19.54 -14.79 -8.18
C LYS A 2 18.60 -13.82 -8.87
N VAL A 3 17.95 -12.95 -8.12
CA VAL A 3 16.90 -12.04 -8.61
C VAL A 3 17.38 -10.58 -8.48
N LEU A 4 17.22 -9.81 -9.57
CA LEU A 4 17.40 -8.35 -9.54
C LEU A 4 16.03 -7.71 -9.26
N PHE A 5 15.90 -7.05 -8.11
CA PHE A 5 14.73 -6.24 -7.78
C PHE A 5 14.96 -4.78 -8.21
N LEU A 6 13.97 -4.17 -8.88
CA LEU A 6 13.96 -2.73 -9.17
C LEU A 6 12.93 -2.07 -8.26
N HIS A 7 13.38 -1.12 -7.40
CA HIS A 7 12.50 -0.45 -6.44
C HIS A 7 12.48 1.07 -6.64
N PRO A 8 11.29 1.72 -6.78
CA PRO A 8 11.19 3.12 -7.24
C PRO A 8 11.48 4.19 -6.20
N ALA A 9 11.40 3.89 -4.90
CA ALA A 9 11.35 4.87 -3.84
C ALA A 9 12.60 4.89 -2.94
N ALA A 10 13.10 6.09 -2.62
CA ALA A 10 14.17 6.29 -1.64
C ALA A 10 13.68 6.20 -0.18
N ALA A 11 12.41 6.57 0.05
CA ALA A 11 11.77 6.52 1.36
C ALA A 11 11.24 5.11 1.66
N PHE A 12 11.27 4.73 2.93
CA PHE A 12 10.59 3.52 3.40
C PHE A 12 9.07 3.70 3.35
N GLY A 13 8.35 2.71 2.84
CA GLY A 13 6.89 2.75 2.69
C GLY A 13 6.28 1.36 2.52
N GLY A 14 4.97 1.29 2.22
CA GLY A 14 4.25 0.02 2.10
C GLY A 14 4.85 -0.94 1.06
N ALA A 15 5.27 -0.43 -0.10
CA ALA A 15 5.88 -1.24 -1.15
C ALA A 15 7.26 -1.79 -0.75
N SER A 16 8.05 -1.01 0.00
CA SER A 16 9.35 -1.47 0.55
C SER A 16 9.13 -2.54 1.60
N LYS A 17 8.21 -2.30 2.54
CA LYS A 17 7.86 -3.25 3.61
C LYS A 17 7.39 -4.58 3.01
N SER A 18 6.49 -4.55 2.03
CA SER A 18 6.00 -5.77 1.37
C SER A 18 7.09 -6.52 0.61
N LEU A 19 8.04 -5.81 -0.03
CA LEU A 19 9.17 -6.46 -0.69
C LEU A 19 10.10 -7.13 0.32
N ILE A 20 10.39 -6.46 1.44
CA ILE A 20 11.26 -7.01 2.51
C ILE A 20 10.63 -8.26 3.11
N GLU A 21 9.34 -8.24 3.44
CA GLU A 21 8.61 -9.37 3.99
C GLU A 21 8.60 -10.56 3.01
N LEU A 22 8.29 -10.32 1.74
CA LEU A 22 8.35 -11.33 0.69
C LEU A 22 9.78 -11.89 0.54
N TYR A 23 10.78 -11.01 0.48
CA TYR A 23 12.16 -11.44 0.28
C TYR A 23 12.70 -12.28 1.45
N ALA A 24 12.31 -11.98 2.68
CA ALA A 24 12.67 -12.80 3.84
C ALA A 24 12.26 -14.27 3.65
N MET A 25 11.07 -14.52 3.12
CA MET A 25 10.57 -15.87 2.81
C MET A 25 11.31 -16.48 1.60
N LEU A 26 11.48 -15.72 0.52
CA LEU A 26 12.20 -16.16 -0.68
C LEU A 26 13.68 -16.50 -0.37
N ARG A 27 14.32 -15.73 0.51
CA ARG A 27 15.69 -15.98 0.98
C ARG A 27 15.78 -17.32 1.72
N GLY A 28 14.81 -17.63 2.58
CA GLY A 28 14.71 -18.95 3.25
C GLY A 28 14.59 -20.12 2.26
N ALA A 29 14.01 -19.87 1.08
CA ALA A 29 13.91 -20.83 -0.02
C ALA A 29 15.10 -20.80 -1.00
N GLY A 30 16.22 -20.16 -0.63
CA GLY A 30 17.47 -20.14 -1.43
C GLY A 30 17.53 -19.07 -2.53
N VAL A 31 16.65 -18.07 -2.52
CA VAL A 31 16.73 -16.93 -3.45
C VAL A 31 17.73 -15.91 -2.93
N ARG A 32 18.70 -15.53 -3.75
CA ARG A 32 19.60 -14.39 -3.50
C ARG A 32 19.06 -13.17 -4.23
N GLY A 33 18.97 -12.02 -3.56
CA GLY A 33 18.44 -10.79 -4.13
C GLY A 33 19.45 -9.66 -4.16
N THR A 34 19.46 -8.92 -5.26
CA THR A 34 20.09 -7.60 -5.37
C THR A 34 18.98 -6.59 -5.66
N VAL A 35 18.97 -5.45 -4.98
CA VAL A 35 17.99 -4.38 -5.23
C VAL A 35 18.68 -3.15 -5.80
N LEU A 36 18.24 -2.69 -6.97
CA LEU A 36 18.58 -1.38 -7.52
C LEU A 36 17.51 -0.38 -7.09
N THR A 37 17.92 0.65 -6.36
CA THR A 37 17.01 1.62 -5.72
C THR A 37 17.62 3.02 -5.68
N PRO A 38 16.82 4.10 -5.57
CA PRO A 38 17.34 5.42 -5.24
C PRO A 38 18.00 5.42 -3.86
N ALA A 39 19.11 6.15 -3.73
CA ALA A 39 19.79 6.34 -2.45
C ALA A 39 18.86 7.05 -1.44
N GLY A 40 18.74 6.47 -0.24
CA GLY A 40 17.91 7.00 0.82
C GLY A 40 17.70 6.01 1.98
N PRO A 41 16.82 6.33 2.93
CA PRO A 41 16.60 5.53 4.13
C PRO A 41 16.23 4.06 3.85
N VAL A 42 15.57 3.80 2.71
CA VAL A 42 15.17 2.42 2.31
C VAL A 42 16.36 1.49 2.12
N CYS A 43 17.54 2.03 1.76
CA CYS A 43 18.74 1.23 1.52
C CYS A 43 19.17 0.44 2.75
N GLN A 44 19.13 1.07 3.92
CA GLN A 44 19.44 0.41 5.18
C GLN A 44 18.48 -0.74 5.46
N SER A 45 17.19 -0.51 5.31
CA SER A 45 16.16 -1.55 5.54
C SER A 45 16.31 -2.75 4.59
N PHE A 46 16.69 -2.52 3.33
CA PHE A 46 16.97 -3.61 2.38
C PHE A 46 18.25 -4.37 2.75
N ALA A 47 19.30 -3.68 3.17
CA ALA A 47 20.54 -4.32 3.60
C ALA A 47 20.34 -5.16 4.87
N GLU A 48 19.60 -4.66 5.86
CA GLU A 48 19.20 -5.39 7.07
C GLU A 48 18.37 -6.64 6.75
N ALA A 49 17.53 -6.59 5.71
CA ALA A 49 16.79 -7.75 5.20
C ALA A 49 17.69 -8.77 4.48
N GLY A 50 18.95 -8.43 4.20
CA GLY A 50 19.93 -9.28 3.52
C GLY A 50 19.93 -9.19 2.01
N LEU A 51 19.34 -8.15 1.42
CA LEU A 51 19.50 -7.81 0.02
C LEU A 51 20.85 -7.14 -0.24
N GLN A 52 21.48 -7.46 -1.35
CA GLN A 52 22.58 -6.63 -1.86
C GLN A 52 21.98 -5.33 -2.42
N VAL A 53 22.47 -4.17 -1.99
CA VAL A 53 21.90 -2.88 -2.38
C VAL A 53 22.82 -2.17 -3.37
N GLU A 54 22.34 -1.92 -4.59
CA GLU A 54 22.94 -0.98 -5.53
C GLU A 54 22.12 0.32 -5.47
N ALA A 55 22.71 1.34 -4.86
CA ALA A 55 22.07 2.64 -4.68
C ALA A 55 22.52 3.63 -5.76
N VAL A 56 21.57 4.33 -6.38
CA VAL A 56 21.81 5.38 -7.37
C VAL A 56 21.14 6.69 -6.94
N ARG A 57 21.52 7.81 -7.56
CA ARG A 57 20.92 9.12 -7.26
C ARG A 57 19.41 9.16 -7.41
N GLY A 58 18.87 8.34 -8.31
CA GLY A 58 17.44 8.18 -8.56
C GLY A 58 17.20 7.24 -9.71
N LEU A 59 15.99 6.68 -9.79
CA LEU A 59 15.56 5.85 -10.90
C LEU A 59 14.52 6.61 -11.74
N SER A 60 14.73 6.59 -13.06
CA SER A 60 13.78 7.15 -14.03
C SER A 60 12.50 6.32 -14.04
N GLN A 61 11.37 6.99 -13.90
CA GLN A 61 10.05 6.38 -13.79
C GLN A 61 9.10 6.93 -14.86
N PHE A 62 8.12 6.13 -15.25
CA PHE A 62 7.03 6.56 -16.10
C PHE A 62 5.69 6.18 -15.46
N ASP A 63 4.98 7.18 -14.96
CA ASP A 63 3.79 7.00 -14.16
C ASP A 63 2.53 6.83 -15.03
N ASN A 64 1.85 5.69 -14.89
CA ASN A 64 0.55 5.42 -15.47
C ASN A 64 -0.54 5.20 -14.41
N THR A 65 -0.25 5.52 -13.15
CA THR A 65 -1.22 5.30 -12.08
C THR A 65 -2.43 6.23 -12.20
N ARG A 66 -3.58 5.78 -11.69
CA ARG A 66 -4.86 6.52 -11.76
C ARG A 66 -4.77 7.90 -11.10
N TYR A 67 -4.02 8.00 -10.02
CA TYR A 67 -3.83 9.22 -9.23
C TYR A 67 -2.43 9.83 -9.39
N GLY A 68 -1.73 9.47 -10.44
CA GLY A 68 -0.32 9.76 -10.67
C GLY A 68 0.02 11.21 -11.01
N TYR A 69 1.32 11.42 -11.24
CA TYR A 69 1.93 12.75 -11.28
C TYR A 69 1.61 13.56 -12.54
N TYR A 70 1.35 12.93 -13.69
CA TYR A 70 1.23 13.63 -14.97
C TYR A 70 -0.15 14.27 -15.14
N ARG A 71 -0.31 15.48 -14.60
CA ARG A 71 -1.52 16.32 -14.73
C ARG A 71 -1.14 17.78 -14.99
N LYS A 72 -1.70 18.40 -16.01
CA LYS A 72 -1.46 19.80 -16.37
C LYS A 72 0.06 20.10 -16.43
N VAL A 73 0.51 21.18 -15.73
CA VAL A 73 1.92 21.59 -15.67
C VAL A 73 2.86 20.51 -15.07
N ARG A 74 2.34 19.54 -14.32
CA ARG A 74 3.15 18.46 -13.74
C ARG A 74 3.78 17.51 -14.77
N TRP A 75 3.48 17.60 -16.04
CA TRP A 75 4.23 16.94 -17.10
C TRP A 75 5.71 17.34 -17.14
N LEU A 76 6.08 18.49 -16.56
CA LEU A 76 7.49 18.88 -16.38
C LEU A 76 8.30 17.87 -15.53
N ILE A 77 7.63 16.99 -14.77
CA ILE A 77 8.28 15.87 -14.07
C ILE A 77 9.06 14.97 -15.04
N LEU A 78 8.66 14.87 -16.32
CA LEU A 78 9.44 14.12 -17.31
C LEU A 78 10.86 14.66 -17.50
N LEU A 79 11.10 15.94 -17.30
CA LEU A 79 12.46 16.51 -17.33
C LEU A 79 13.31 15.95 -16.20
N ARG A 80 12.72 15.78 -15.01
CA ARG A 80 13.39 15.10 -13.88
C ARG A 80 13.68 13.65 -14.24
N GLU A 81 12.76 12.95 -14.84
CA GLU A 81 12.93 11.54 -15.21
C GLU A 81 14.02 11.37 -16.28
N LEU A 82 14.10 12.28 -17.25
CA LEU A 82 15.20 12.33 -18.22
C LEU A 82 16.55 12.63 -17.54
N PHE A 83 16.57 13.55 -16.57
CA PHE A 83 17.77 13.84 -15.78
C PHE A 83 18.22 12.61 -14.96
N LEU A 84 17.29 11.80 -14.45
CA LEU A 84 17.59 10.61 -13.66
C LEU A 84 17.98 9.39 -14.52
N LEU A 85 17.65 9.39 -15.81
CA LEU A 85 17.90 8.27 -16.71
C LEU A 85 19.38 7.85 -16.79
N PRO A 86 20.38 8.75 -16.91
CA PRO A 86 21.80 8.35 -16.91
C PRO A 86 22.21 7.62 -15.63
N PHE A 87 21.71 8.05 -14.46
CA PHE A 87 22.02 7.40 -13.19
C PHE A 87 21.39 6.01 -13.10
N SER A 88 20.17 5.86 -13.64
CA SER A 88 19.48 4.58 -13.73
C SER A 88 20.25 3.59 -14.62
N LEU A 89 20.70 4.06 -15.79
CA LEU A 89 21.48 3.26 -16.72
C LEU A 89 22.85 2.89 -16.17
N LEU A 90 23.50 3.81 -15.43
CA LEU A 90 24.77 3.53 -14.76
C LEU A 90 24.61 2.42 -13.70
N GLY A 91 23.53 2.46 -12.91
CA GLY A 91 23.24 1.39 -11.94
C GLY A 91 23.05 0.04 -12.63
N LEU A 92 22.27 -0.02 -13.71
CA LEU A 92 22.14 -1.24 -14.50
C LEU A 92 23.46 -1.70 -15.12
N TRP A 93 24.26 -0.75 -15.62
CA TRP A 93 25.55 -1.06 -16.22
C TRP A 93 26.56 -1.66 -15.21
N ARG A 94 26.58 -1.21 -13.97
CA ARG A 94 27.36 -1.79 -12.87
C ARG A 94 26.97 -3.24 -12.61
N LEU A 95 25.69 -3.54 -12.70
CA LEU A 95 25.12 -4.86 -12.45
C LEU A 95 25.19 -5.80 -13.66
N ARG A 96 25.58 -5.34 -14.84
CA ARG A 96 25.51 -6.11 -16.10
C ARG A 96 26.33 -7.41 -16.14
N ARG A 97 27.33 -7.54 -15.30
CA ARG A 97 28.19 -8.74 -15.21
C ARG A 97 27.73 -9.73 -14.15
N GLU A 98 26.74 -9.34 -13.34
CA GLU A 98 26.18 -10.20 -12.33
C GLU A 98 25.25 -11.26 -12.97
N PRO A 99 25.39 -12.53 -12.61
CA PRO A 99 24.60 -13.60 -13.21
C PRO A 99 23.18 -13.64 -12.58
N PHE A 100 22.31 -12.75 -12.99
CA PHE A 100 20.90 -12.79 -12.60
C PHE A 100 20.15 -13.82 -13.41
N ASP A 101 19.19 -14.50 -12.75
CA ASP A 101 18.26 -15.43 -13.39
C ASP A 101 16.96 -14.73 -13.79
N LEU A 102 16.58 -13.64 -13.10
CA LEU A 102 15.29 -12.97 -13.27
C LEU A 102 15.35 -11.51 -12.78
N ILE A 103 14.55 -10.64 -13.43
CA ILE A 103 14.27 -9.27 -12.97
C ILE A 103 12.86 -9.23 -12.39
N HIS A 104 12.72 -8.70 -11.16
CA HIS A 104 11.43 -8.40 -10.53
C HIS A 104 11.29 -6.90 -10.30
N VAL A 105 10.36 -6.28 -11.01
CA VAL A 105 10.03 -4.86 -10.85
C VAL A 105 9.00 -4.70 -9.74
N ASN A 106 9.35 -3.99 -8.68
CA ASN A 106 8.50 -3.82 -7.51
C ASN A 106 7.35 -2.80 -7.68
N GLU A 107 7.33 -2.07 -8.79
CA GLU A 107 6.23 -1.19 -9.20
C GLU A 107 6.32 -0.89 -10.70
N VAL A 108 5.19 -0.89 -11.38
CA VAL A 108 5.08 -0.74 -12.84
C VAL A 108 5.62 0.59 -13.38
N THR A 109 5.77 1.61 -12.54
CA THR A 109 6.37 2.89 -12.93
C THR A 109 7.81 2.77 -13.43
N LEU A 110 8.52 1.70 -13.05
CA LEU A 110 9.86 1.38 -13.54
C LEU A 110 9.87 0.54 -14.82
N LEU A 111 8.72 0.27 -15.44
CA LEU A 111 8.62 -0.60 -16.60
C LEU A 111 9.54 -0.21 -17.77
N PRO A 112 9.67 1.06 -18.19
CA PRO A 112 10.60 1.43 -19.27
C PRO A 112 12.05 1.07 -18.94
N LEU A 113 12.49 1.35 -17.70
CA LEU A 113 13.83 0.98 -17.23
C LEU A 113 14.01 -0.54 -17.17
N ALA A 114 12.97 -1.27 -16.75
CA ALA A 114 12.98 -2.73 -16.68
C ALA A 114 13.10 -3.39 -18.06
N VAL A 115 12.52 -2.80 -19.10
CA VAL A 115 12.69 -3.26 -20.48
C VAL A 115 14.14 -3.11 -20.93
N VAL A 116 14.79 -1.98 -20.57
CA VAL A 116 16.24 -1.78 -20.83
C VAL A 116 17.05 -2.82 -20.06
N ALA A 117 16.74 -3.05 -18.79
CA ALA A 117 17.40 -4.07 -17.97
C ALA A 117 17.25 -5.47 -18.59
N LYS A 118 16.05 -5.83 -19.07
CA LYS A 118 15.80 -7.10 -19.76
C LYS A 118 16.67 -7.29 -20.99
N TRP A 119 16.83 -6.26 -21.81
CA TRP A 119 17.70 -6.32 -23.00
C TRP A 119 19.18 -6.45 -22.63
N MET A 120 19.61 -5.72 -21.61
CA MET A 120 21.00 -5.71 -21.15
C MET A 120 21.40 -7.05 -20.50
N LEU A 121 20.55 -7.59 -19.64
CA LEU A 121 20.82 -8.80 -18.85
C LEU A 121 20.35 -10.08 -19.53
N ARG A 122 19.44 -9.99 -20.53
CA ARG A 122 18.87 -11.11 -21.29
C ARG A 122 18.15 -12.15 -20.42
N VAL A 123 17.50 -11.70 -19.36
CA VAL A 123 16.75 -12.54 -18.42
C VAL A 123 15.26 -12.19 -18.39
N PRO A 124 14.38 -13.10 -17.92
CA PRO A 124 12.95 -12.84 -17.83
C PRO A 124 12.61 -11.69 -16.90
N LEU A 125 11.44 -11.08 -17.18
CA LEU A 125 10.94 -9.92 -16.49
C LEU A 125 9.59 -10.22 -15.84
N VAL A 126 9.51 -10.08 -14.52
CA VAL A 126 8.28 -10.05 -13.73
C VAL A 126 7.99 -8.61 -13.33
N VAL A 127 6.76 -8.16 -13.58
CA VAL A 127 6.31 -6.80 -13.24
C VAL A 127 5.24 -6.86 -12.17
N HIS A 128 5.57 -6.38 -10.98
CA HIS A 128 4.62 -6.26 -9.87
C HIS A 128 3.90 -4.92 -9.96
N VAL A 129 2.58 -4.94 -9.96
CA VAL A 129 1.72 -3.76 -10.01
C VAL A 129 1.06 -3.60 -8.65
N ARG A 130 1.45 -2.54 -7.93
CA ARG A 130 1.01 -2.29 -6.54
C ARG A 130 0.04 -1.13 -6.42
N SER A 131 -0.25 -0.45 -7.52
CA SER A 131 -1.09 0.73 -7.56
C SER A 131 -2.13 0.65 -8.67
N LEU A 132 -3.30 1.25 -8.43
CA LEU A 132 -4.36 1.36 -9.42
C LEU A 132 -3.85 2.05 -10.68
N GLN A 133 -3.98 1.38 -11.81
CA GLN A 133 -3.60 1.92 -13.09
C GLN A 133 -4.76 2.71 -13.73
N ARG A 134 -4.47 3.50 -14.73
CA ARG A 134 -5.49 4.10 -15.57
C ARG A 134 -6.17 2.98 -16.37
N LYS A 135 -7.51 3.01 -16.43
CA LYS A 135 -8.29 1.99 -17.14
C LYS A 135 -7.79 1.79 -18.57
N PRO A 136 -7.87 0.57 -19.12
CA PRO A 136 -7.60 0.31 -20.53
C PRO A 136 -8.37 1.28 -21.42
N GLY A 137 -7.73 1.77 -22.48
CA GLY A 137 -8.34 2.79 -23.35
C GLY A 137 -8.21 4.25 -22.90
N ALA A 138 -7.69 4.54 -21.70
CA ALA A 138 -7.56 5.90 -21.14
C ALA A 138 -6.50 6.79 -21.84
N GLY A 139 -6.17 6.55 -23.11
CA GLY A 139 -5.28 7.36 -23.93
C GLY A 139 -3.94 6.72 -24.27
N LEU A 140 -3.11 7.43 -25.07
CA LEU A 140 -1.86 6.94 -25.62
C LEU A 140 -0.87 6.43 -24.58
N ARG A 141 -0.79 7.11 -23.44
CA ARG A 141 0.09 6.71 -22.33
C ARG A 141 -0.24 5.29 -21.82
N THR A 142 -1.50 5.02 -21.55
CA THR A 142 -1.97 3.71 -21.09
C THR A 142 -1.75 2.64 -22.16
N ARG A 143 -2.06 2.96 -23.41
CA ARG A 143 -1.83 2.06 -24.55
C ARG A 143 -0.34 1.69 -24.69
N TRP A 144 0.55 2.64 -24.53
CA TRP A 144 1.99 2.43 -24.59
C TRP A 144 2.48 1.53 -23.44
N VAL A 145 2.08 1.81 -22.18
CA VAL A 145 2.46 0.97 -21.02
C VAL A 145 1.95 -0.46 -21.20
N ASN A 146 0.69 -0.64 -21.62
CA ASN A 146 0.12 -1.97 -21.87
C ASN A 146 0.82 -2.70 -23.01
N ALA A 147 1.22 -1.99 -24.07
CA ALA A 147 2.01 -2.59 -25.17
C ALA A 147 3.39 -3.07 -24.66
N LEU A 148 4.05 -2.30 -23.77
CA LEU A 148 5.30 -2.75 -23.15
C LEU A 148 5.09 -3.98 -22.25
N LEU A 149 4.03 -4.00 -21.43
CA LEU A 149 3.70 -5.15 -20.60
C LEU A 149 3.48 -6.41 -21.46
N ARG A 150 2.65 -6.34 -22.49
CA ARG A 150 2.39 -7.47 -23.40
C ARG A 150 3.65 -7.97 -24.12
N ARG A 151 4.52 -7.06 -24.53
CA ARG A 151 5.69 -7.40 -25.33
C ARG A 151 6.84 -7.95 -24.50
N TYR A 152 7.03 -7.45 -23.28
CA TYR A 152 8.26 -7.68 -22.53
C TYR A 152 8.08 -8.37 -21.19
N ALA A 153 6.91 -8.27 -20.54
CA ALA A 153 6.70 -8.97 -19.28
C ALA A 153 6.49 -10.47 -19.53
N ASN A 154 7.20 -11.31 -18.79
CA ASN A 154 6.99 -12.76 -18.76
C ASN A 154 5.86 -13.11 -17.79
N ALA A 155 5.66 -12.29 -16.76
CA ALA A 155 4.49 -12.29 -15.89
C ALA A 155 4.22 -10.89 -15.36
N VAL A 156 2.94 -10.60 -15.12
CA VAL A 156 2.44 -9.41 -14.44
C VAL A 156 1.78 -9.88 -13.16
N VAL A 157 2.18 -9.32 -12.02
CA VAL A 157 1.62 -9.66 -10.71
C VAL A 157 0.84 -8.46 -10.19
N ALA A 158 -0.47 -8.62 -9.98
CA ALA A 158 -1.30 -7.64 -9.28
C ALA A 158 -1.40 -8.01 -7.79
N ILE A 159 -1.43 -6.99 -6.91
CA ILE A 159 -1.51 -7.22 -5.47
C ILE A 159 -2.91 -7.65 -4.99
N ASP A 160 -3.94 -7.36 -5.77
CA ASP A 160 -5.35 -7.68 -5.50
C ASP A 160 -6.20 -7.62 -6.77
N HIS A 161 -7.46 -8.04 -6.67
CA HIS A 161 -8.42 -7.98 -7.78
C HIS A 161 -8.76 -6.55 -8.19
N THR A 162 -8.72 -5.58 -7.26
CA THR A 162 -8.98 -4.16 -7.57
C THR A 162 -7.90 -3.62 -8.52
N VAL A 163 -6.63 -3.91 -8.25
CA VAL A 163 -5.52 -3.53 -9.13
C VAL A 163 -5.59 -4.33 -10.44
N ALA A 164 -5.87 -5.64 -10.38
CA ALA A 164 -5.99 -6.50 -11.55
C ALA A 164 -7.06 -6.00 -12.53
N ALA A 165 -8.22 -5.55 -12.04
CA ALA A 165 -9.30 -4.98 -12.85
C ALA A 165 -8.93 -3.69 -13.60
N THR A 166 -7.82 -3.04 -13.23
CA THR A 166 -7.29 -1.86 -13.95
C THR A 166 -6.33 -2.22 -15.08
N LEU A 167 -5.97 -3.48 -15.23
CA LEU A 167 -5.04 -3.99 -16.25
C LEU A 167 -5.80 -4.59 -17.45
N GLU A 168 -5.09 -4.78 -18.57
CA GLU A 168 -5.69 -5.45 -19.72
C GLU A 168 -5.87 -6.96 -19.46
N PRO A 169 -7.03 -7.55 -19.84
CA PRO A 169 -7.32 -8.97 -19.56
C PRO A 169 -6.33 -9.95 -20.22
N ASN A 170 -5.71 -9.56 -21.34
CA ASN A 170 -4.82 -10.42 -22.14
C ASN A 170 -3.36 -10.41 -21.68
N LEU A 171 -3.06 -9.85 -20.51
CA LEU A 171 -1.73 -9.90 -19.92
C LEU A 171 -1.49 -11.25 -19.24
N PRO A 172 -0.23 -11.72 -19.12
CA PRO A 172 0.11 -12.90 -18.32
C PRO A 172 0.00 -12.56 -16.83
N LEU A 173 -1.24 -12.38 -16.37
CA LEU A 173 -1.60 -11.82 -15.08
C LEU A 173 -1.77 -12.91 -14.01
N SER A 174 -1.14 -12.70 -12.87
CA SER A 174 -1.35 -13.48 -11.65
C SER A 174 -1.70 -12.53 -10.50
N ILE A 175 -2.58 -12.95 -9.58
CA ILE A 175 -2.87 -12.20 -8.37
C ILE A 175 -2.09 -12.86 -7.24
N ILE A 176 -1.13 -12.12 -6.67
CA ILE A 176 -0.35 -12.53 -5.50
C ILE A 176 -0.39 -11.39 -4.50
N HIS A 177 -1.12 -11.60 -3.42
CA HIS A 177 -1.36 -10.57 -2.42
C HIS A 177 -0.07 -10.17 -1.68
N ASN A 178 -0.06 -8.94 -1.18
CA ASN A 178 0.97 -8.51 -0.24
C ASN A 178 0.82 -9.34 1.04
N GLY A 179 1.67 -10.33 1.22
CA GLY A 179 1.67 -11.14 2.42
C GLY A 179 2.03 -10.29 3.65
N LEU A 180 1.47 -10.66 4.77
CA LEU A 180 1.73 -10.03 6.06
C LEU A 180 2.33 -11.06 7.00
N LYS A 181 3.48 -10.71 7.59
CA LYS A 181 4.07 -11.53 8.65
C LYS A 181 3.47 -11.07 9.98
N VAL A 182 2.62 -11.90 10.53
CA VAL A 182 2.17 -11.74 11.90
C VAL A 182 3.20 -12.43 12.81
N ALA A 183 4.06 -11.67 13.45
CA ALA A 183 5.08 -12.19 14.35
C ALA A 183 4.45 -12.53 15.71
N GLY A 184 4.56 -13.80 16.11
CA GLY A 184 4.18 -14.27 17.45
C GLY A 184 2.70 -14.63 17.60
N GLN A 185 2.34 -15.10 18.80
CA GLN A 185 0.92 -15.19 19.18
C GLN A 185 0.34 -13.78 19.17
N ILE A 186 -0.65 -13.57 18.32
CA ILE A 186 -1.43 -12.33 18.35
C ILE A 186 -2.07 -12.30 19.74
N PRO A 187 -1.79 -11.28 20.58
CA PRO A 187 -2.53 -11.17 21.83
C PRO A 187 -4.02 -11.21 21.46
N ALA A 188 -4.74 -12.15 22.01
CA ALA A 188 -6.19 -12.06 21.96
C ALA A 188 -6.52 -10.69 22.53
N SER A 189 -7.24 -9.86 21.79
CA SER A 189 -7.78 -8.63 22.37
C SER A 189 -8.56 -9.07 23.59
N GLU A 190 -8.16 -8.62 24.78
CA GLU A 190 -8.93 -8.92 25.97
C GLU A 190 -10.37 -8.49 25.71
N PRO A 191 -11.35 -9.39 25.94
CA PRO A 191 -12.75 -9.03 25.70
C PRO A 191 -13.07 -7.84 26.61
N ARG A 192 -13.23 -6.66 26.00
CA ARG A 192 -13.71 -5.49 26.75
C ARG A 192 -15.17 -5.70 27.11
N GLY A 193 -15.57 -5.15 28.22
CA GLY A 193 -16.96 -5.14 28.66
C GLY A 193 -17.87 -4.49 27.61
N ASP A 194 -19.07 -4.97 27.44
CA ASP A 194 -20.04 -4.44 26.46
C ASP A 194 -20.41 -2.96 26.74
N ASP A 195 -20.10 -2.46 27.96
CA ASP A 195 -20.31 -1.08 28.41
C ASP A 195 -19.11 -0.14 28.19
N GLU A 196 -18.01 -0.62 27.66
CA GLU A 196 -16.82 0.18 27.39
C GLU A 196 -16.97 1.05 26.13
N VAL A 197 -16.18 2.16 26.09
CA VAL A 197 -16.09 3.04 24.91
C VAL A 197 -15.50 2.29 23.74
N VAL A 198 -16.19 2.27 22.60
CA VAL A 198 -15.72 1.61 21.37
C VAL A 198 -14.58 2.40 20.75
N ARG A 199 -13.48 1.74 20.47
CA ARG A 199 -12.27 2.36 19.88
C ARG A 199 -12.19 2.12 18.39
N VAL A 200 -12.27 3.23 17.64
CA VAL A 200 -12.07 3.25 16.19
C VAL A 200 -10.63 3.67 15.89
N GLY A 201 -9.94 2.92 15.04
CA GLY A 201 -8.60 3.28 14.56
C GLY A 201 -8.63 3.88 13.16
N PHE A 202 -7.83 4.91 12.93
CA PHE A 202 -7.40 5.36 11.62
C PHE A 202 -5.88 5.25 11.54
N LEU A 203 -5.36 4.52 10.55
CA LEU A 203 -3.92 4.34 10.36
C LEU A 203 -3.52 4.75 8.94
N GLY A 204 -2.62 5.72 8.83
CA GLY A 204 -2.10 6.15 7.55
C GLY A 204 -1.57 7.57 7.52
N VAL A 205 -0.97 7.93 6.40
CA VAL A 205 -0.50 9.30 6.16
C VAL A 205 -1.69 10.27 6.18
N LEU A 206 -1.54 11.39 6.87
CA LEU A 206 -2.56 12.43 6.96
C LEU A 206 -2.61 13.22 5.64
N ILE A 207 -3.50 12.79 4.76
CA ILE A 207 -3.82 13.47 3.49
C ILE A 207 -5.32 13.41 3.23
N PRO A 208 -5.94 14.40 2.57
CA PRO A 208 -7.37 14.41 2.30
C PRO A 208 -7.86 13.14 1.58
N LEU A 209 -7.07 12.62 0.63
CA LEU A 209 -7.42 11.40 -0.12
C LEU A 209 -7.60 10.15 0.76
N LYS A 210 -7.17 10.17 2.03
CA LYS A 210 -7.38 9.08 2.97
C LYS A 210 -8.66 9.21 3.80
N GLY A 211 -9.41 10.30 3.63
CA GLY A 211 -10.72 10.48 4.24
C GLY A 211 -10.68 10.80 5.74
N ILE A 212 -9.57 11.33 6.26
CA ILE A 212 -9.44 11.62 7.69
C ILE A 212 -10.41 12.72 8.14
N PHE A 213 -10.69 13.71 7.29
CA PHE A 213 -11.65 14.78 7.62
C PHE A 213 -13.09 14.26 7.67
N GLU A 214 -13.43 13.35 6.77
CA GLU A 214 -14.72 12.66 6.73
C GLU A 214 -14.92 11.82 7.98
N LEU A 215 -13.86 11.18 8.48
CA LEU A 215 -13.93 10.45 9.75
C LEU A 215 -14.13 11.38 10.94
N VAL A 216 -13.40 12.50 11.02
CA VAL A 216 -13.59 13.49 12.11
C VAL A 216 -15.02 14.04 12.09
N GLU A 217 -15.57 14.31 10.92
CA GLU A 217 -16.97 14.76 10.80
C GLU A 217 -17.96 13.65 11.18
N ALA A 218 -17.68 12.38 10.85
CA ALA A 218 -18.46 11.23 11.32
C ALA A 218 -18.42 11.12 12.86
N MET A 219 -17.28 11.38 13.49
CA MET A 219 -17.17 11.42 14.96
C MET A 219 -18.02 12.55 15.57
N ARG A 220 -18.11 13.70 14.90
CA ARG A 220 -19.01 14.79 15.33
C ARG A 220 -20.49 14.34 15.28
N ILE A 221 -20.89 13.65 14.22
CA ILE A 221 -22.24 13.11 14.07
C ILE A 221 -22.52 12.10 15.20
N LEU A 222 -21.60 11.18 15.46
CA LEU A 222 -21.75 10.16 16.50
C LEU A 222 -21.82 10.77 17.92
N LYS A 223 -21.05 11.81 18.19
CA LYS A 223 -21.17 12.60 19.44
C LYS A 223 -22.57 13.18 19.58
N GLY A 224 -23.10 13.82 18.53
CA GLY A 224 -24.46 14.36 18.50
C GLY A 224 -25.57 13.31 18.72
N ARG A 225 -25.30 12.06 18.38
CA ARG A 225 -26.20 10.91 18.61
C ARG A 225 -26.01 10.26 19.99
N GLY A 226 -25.03 10.69 20.79
CA GLY A 226 -24.74 10.13 22.10
C GLY A 226 -24.06 8.76 22.08
N VAL A 227 -23.46 8.34 20.93
CA VAL A 227 -22.76 7.07 20.81
C VAL A 227 -21.42 7.14 21.56
N ARG A 228 -21.16 6.18 22.46
CA ARG A 228 -19.91 6.10 23.24
C ARG A 228 -18.78 5.50 22.38
N ILE A 229 -18.05 6.36 21.69
CA ILE A 229 -17.02 5.98 20.74
C ILE A 229 -15.85 6.96 20.80
N GLU A 230 -14.63 6.46 20.70
CA GLU A 230 -13.41 7.27 20.55
C GLU A 230 -12.63 6.87 19.28
N CYS A 231 -11.89 7.79 18.70
CA CYS A 231 -11.09 7.58 17.51
C CYS A 231 -9.61 7.79 17.80
N LEU A 232 -8.78 6.81 17.52
CA LEU A 232 -7.33 6.84 17.62
C LEU A 232 -6.73 7.02 16.22
N VAL A 233 -6.12 8.17 15.95
CA VAL A 233 -5.54 8.54 14.67
C VAL A 233 -4.03 8.35 14.72
N ALA A 234 -3.53 7.28 14.10
CA ALA A 234 -2.10 7.01 13.96
C ALA A 234 -1.62 7.42 12.57
N GLY A 235 -0.88 8.50 12.50
CA GLY A 235 -0.36 9.02 11.25
C GLY A 235 0.28 10.40 11.39
N GLU A 236 1.04 10.76 10.38
CA GLU A 236 1.74 12.05 10.32
C GLU A 236 1.61 12.66 8.93
N ASN A 237 1.97 13.92 8.79
CA ASN A 237 2.00 14.63 7.51
C ASN A 237 2.84 13.89 6.47
N ALA A 238 2.42 13.89 5.21
CA ALA A 238 3.13 13.22 4.10
C ALA A 238 4.56 13.75 3.89
N ARG A 239 4.83 14.99 4.29
CA ARG A 239 6.13 15.65 4.26
C ARG A 239 6.28 16.52 5.50
N GLN A 240 7.31 16.26 6.29
CA GLN A 240 7.81 17.21 7.27
C GLN A 240 8.65 18.24 6.51
N LEU A 241 8.04 19.35 6.13
CA LEU A 241 8.74 20.49 5.57
C LEU A 241 9.10 21.43 6.74
N SER A 242 10.37 21.70 6.92
CA SER A 242 10.86 22.64 7.95
C SER A 242 11.53 23.85 7.30
N GLY A 243 11.53 24.99 8.01
CA GLY A 243 12.25 26.19 7.63
C GLY A 243 11.69 26.94 6.42
N PHE A 244 12.56 27.70 5.74
CA PHE A 244 12.21 28.60 4.63
C PHE A 244 11.50 27.90 3.46
N LYS A 245 11.85 26.63 3.20
CA LYS A 245 11.17 25.82 2.16
C LYS A 245 9.70 25.54 2.50
N ALA A 246 9.36 25.31 3.75
CA ALA A 246 7.98 25.15 4.21
C ALA A 246 7.17 26.42 4.00
N TRP A 247 7.75 27.57 4.35
CA TRP A 247 7.10 28.87 4.18
C TRP A 247 6.83 29.22 2.71
N VAL A 248 7.82 29.04 1.83
CA VAL A 248 7.66 29.30 0.38
C VAL A 248 6.62 28.36 -0.22
N LEU A 249 6.70 27.05 0.03
CA LEU A 249 5.77 26.08 -0.54
C LEU A 249 4.36 26.21 0.05
N GLY A 250 4.25 26.66 1.31
CA GLY A 250 2.96 26.98 1.95
C GLY A 250 2.23 28.14 1.25
N LYS A 251 2.94 29.23 0.92
CA LYS A 251 2.39 30.38 0.18
C LYS A 251 1.82 30.01 -1.20
N PHE A 252 2.38 28.96 -1.83
CA PHE A 252 1.91 28.44 -3.12
C PHE A 252 0.94 27.26 -3.00
N GLY A 253 0.46 26.94 -1.79
CA GLY A 253 -0.47 25.83 -1.54
C GLY A 253 0.13 24.42 -1.74
N PHE A 254 1.47 24.28 -1.77
CA PHE A 254 2.16 23.00 -1.94
C PHE A 254 2.54 22.31 -0.63
N ALA A 255 2.40 23.02 0.50
CA ALA A 255 2.63 22.47 1.84
C ALA A 255 1.43 22.84 2.72
N ARG A 256 0.56 21.87 2.97
CA ARG A 256 -0.52 21.97 3.96
C ARG A 256 -0.09 21.18 5.19
N ASP A 257 -0.19 21.81 6.35
CA ASP A 257 -0.03 21.12 7.62
C ASP A 257 -1.36 20.48 8.01
N MET A 258 -1.53 19.24 7.54
CA MET A 258 -2.76 18.48 7.74
C MET A 258 -3.03 18.22 9.22
N ARG A 259 -1.97 18.04 10.02
CA ARG A 259 -2.08 17.82 11.45
C ARG A 259 -2.66 19.07 12.13
N ALA A 260 -2.09 20.25 11.86
CA ALA A 260 -2.59 21.50 12.41
C ALA A 260 -4.05 21.80 11.99
N GLU A 261 -4.41 21.48 10.72
CA GLU A 261 -5.78 21.61 10.24
C GLU A 261 -6.74 20.66 10.98
N LEU A 262 -6.34 19.42 11.23
CA LEU A 262 -7.13 18.43 12.00
C LEU A 262 -7.27 18.87 13.47
N GLU A 263 -6.20 19.33 14.10
CA GLU A 263 -6.23 19.84 15.48
C GLU A 263 -7.18 21.06 15.60
N ALA A 264 -7.18 21.94 14.60
CA ALA A 264 -8.11 23.08 14.56
C ALA A 264 -9.56 22.62 14.39
N LEU A 265 -9.82 21.63 13.53
CA LEU A 265 -11.14 21.04 13.34
C LEU A 265 -11.65 20.37 14.61
N ILE A 266 -10.83 19.53 15.24
CA ILE A 266 -11.16 18.82 16.49
C ILE A 266 -11.54 19.83 17.59
N ARG A 267 -10.77 20.89 17.78
CA ARG A 267 -11.08 21.96 18.76
C ARG A 267 -12.37 22.70 18.41
N ARG A 268 -12.55 23.07 17.14
CA ARG A 268 -13.75 23.80 16.70
C ARG A 268 -15.05 23.01 16.96
N GLU A 269 -14.99 21.69 16.74
CA GLU A 269 -16.15 20.79 16.96
C GLU A 269 -16.19 20.20 18.38
N CYS A 270 -15.29 20.65 19.28
CA CYS A 270 -15.19 20.19 20.70
C CYS A 270 -15.03 18.65 20.78
N LEU A 271 -14.19 18.05 19.94
CA LEU A 271 -13.99 16.59 19.84
C LEU A 271 -12.72 16.08 20.54
N GLU A 272 -12.07 16.87 21.39
CA GLU A 272 -10.77 16.55 22.01
C GLU A 272 -10.83 15.27 22.87
N GLU A 273 -11.99 14.95 23.43
CA GLU A 273 -12.17 13.73 24.21
C GLU A 273 -12.40 12.50 23.32
N GLN A 274 -13.02 12.70 22.14
CA GLN A 274 -13.40 11.62 21.23
C GLN A 274 -12.37 11.32 20.15
N VAL A 275 -11.48 12.26 19.78
CA VAL A 275 -10.50 12.09 18.70
C VAL A 275 -9.10 12.39 19.20
N LYS A 276 -8.24 11.38 19.21
CA LYS A 276 -6.85 11.48 19.71
C LYS A 276 -5.85 11.30 18.57
N LEU A 277 -5.05 12.32 18.32
CA LEU A 277 -3.97 12.29 17.33
C LEU A 277 -2.69 11.72 17.97
N LEU A 278 -2.37 10.46 17.66
CA LEU A 278 -1.23 9.73 18.23
C LEU A 278 0.11 10.10 17.56
N GLY A 279 0.08 10.77 16.39
CA GLY A 279 1.27 11.01 15.59
C GLY A 279 1.78 9.76 14.89
N PHE A 280 3.08 9.75 14.55
CA PHE A 280 3.71 8.60 13.94
C PHE A 280 3.91 7.46 14.93
N VAL A 281 3.28 6.33 14.67
CA VAL A 281 3.44 5.10 15.44
C VAL A 281 4.39 4.17 14.68
N SER A 282 5.57 3.93 15.24
CA SER A 282 6.61 3.12 14.59
C SER A 282 6.23 1.64 14.51
N ASP A 283 5.59 1.10 15.53
CA ASP A 283 5.06 -0.26 15.55
C ASP A 283 3.54 -0.28 15.71
N VAL A 284 2.83 -0.28 14.61
CA VAL A 284 1.35 -0.32 14.57
C VAL A 284 0.77 -1.62 15.13
N ARG A 285 1.58 -2.68 15.29
CA ARG A 285 1.14 -3.95 15.87
C ARG A 285 0.70 -3.81 17.32
N THR A 286 1.22 -2.82 18.04
CA THR A 286 0.80 -2.51 19.41
C THR A 286 -0.52 -1.76 19.48
N LEU A 287 -0.95 -1.17 18.37
CA LEU A 287 -2.19 -0.39 18.30
C LEU A 287 -3.39 -1.26 17.94
N TYR A 288 -3.24 -2.17 16.96
CA TYR A 288 -4.37 -3.01 16.52
C TYR A 288 -5.10 -3.76 17.65
N PRO A 289 -4.42 -4.37 18.64
CA PRO A 289 -5.11 -5.04 19.75
C PRO A 289 -5.96 -4.10 20.64
N GLN A 290 -5.72 -2.78 20.54
CA GLN A 290 -6.46 -1.78 21.30
C GLN A 290 -7.73 -1.32 20.59
N LEU A 291 -7.93 -1.69 19.32
CA LEU A 291 -9.02 -1.24 18.48
C LEU A 291 -10.18 -2.25 18.50
N ASP A 292 -11.39 -1.73 18.40
CA ASP A 292 -12.61 -2.50 18.18
C ASP A 292 -13.05 -2.48 16.71
N ILE A 293 -12.73 -1.39 16.00
CA ILE A 293 -13.08 -1.18 14.59
C ILE A 293 -11.91 -0.43 13.93
N LEU A 294 -11.54 -0.81 12.70
CA LEU A 294 -10.71 0.02 11.85
C LEU A 294 -11.59 0.82 10.90
N CYS A 295 -11.40 2.13 10.77
CA CYS A 295 -12.04 2.95 9.75
C CYS A 295 -11.05 3.34 8.66
N PHE A 296 -11.36 3.00 7.41
CA PHE A 296 -10.54 3.33 6.24
C PHE A 296 -11.37 4.04 5.17
N PRO A 297 -11.73 5.33 5.39
CA PRO A 297 -12.68 6.09 4.56
C PRO A 297 -11.98 6.73 3.36
N SER A 298 -11.16 5.97 2.63
CA SER A 298 -10.31 6.48 1.56
C SER A 298 -11.10 6.82 0.30
N HIS A 299 -10.85 7.99 -0.31
CA HIS A 299 -11.38 8.37 -1.63
C HIS A 299 -10.75 7.57 -2.79
N LEU A 300 -9.85 6.64 -2.51
CA LEU A 300 -9.16 5.87 -3.55
C LEU A 300 -9.97 4.67 -4.06
N ASP A 301 -11.16 4.44 -3.51
CA ASP A 301 -12.03 3.30 -3.88
C ASP A 301 -11.30 1.95 -3.85
N ALA A 302 -10.55 1.73 -2.80
CA ALA A 302 -9.76 0.53 -2.57
C ALA A 302 -9.45 0.35 -1.08
N ALA A 303 -9.44 -0.87 -0.61
CA ALA A 303 -8.92 -1.19 0.71
C ALA A 303 -7.40 -0.98 0.75
N GLY A 304 -6.90 -0.53 1.88
CA GLY A 304 -5.47 -0.35 2.09
C GLY A 304 -4.89 -1.37 3.07
N ARG A 305 -3.56 -1.42 3.12
CA ARG A 305 -2.83 -2.33 4.02
C ARG A 305 -3.35 -2.35 5.47
N PRO A 306 -3.74 -1.22 6.11
CA PRO A 306 -4.29 -1.24 7.47
C PRO A 306 -5.52 -2.14 7.63
N VAL A 307 -6.38 -2.28 6.61
CA VAL A 307 -7.57 -3.15 6.63
C VAL A 307 -7.16 -4.61 6.81
N PHE A 308 -6.16 -5.03 6.05
CA PHE A 308 -5.63 -6.40 6.11
C PHE A 308 -4.87 -6.66 7.42
N GLU A 309 -4.07 -5.70 7.87
CA GLU A 309 -3.34 -5.80 9.13
C GLU A 309 -4.31 -5.90 10.32
N ALA A 310 -5.34 -5.05 10.39
CA ALA A 310 -6.36 -5.07 11.44
C ALA A 310 -7.10 -6.42 11.50
N ALA A 311 -7.41 -6.99 10.33
CA ALA A 311 -8.10 -8.28 10.23
C ALA A 311 -7.34 -9.40 10.94
N PHE A 312 -6.00 -9.46 10.87
CA PHE A 312 -5.20 -10.44 11.62
C PHE A 312 -5.36 -10.31 13.13
N TYR A 313 -5.74 -9.15 13.63
CA TYR A 313 -6.01 -8.90 15.06
C TYR A 313 -7.48 -9.04 15.42
N SER A 314 -8.29 -9.65 14.56
CA SER A 314 -9.74 -9.77 14.74
C SER A 314 -10.45 -8.42 14.85
N VAL A 315 -9.92 -7.39 14.21
CA VAL A 315 -10.51 -6.05 14.16
C VAL A 315 -11.22 -5.88 12.82
N PRO A 316 -12.57 -5.85 12.81
CA PRO A 316 -13.35 -5.62 11.60
C PRO A 316 -13.18 -4.17 11.12
N SER A 317 -13.43 -3.95 9.83
CA SER A 317 -13.19 -2.64 9.21
C SER A 317 -14.45 -2.01 8.64
N VAL A 318 -14.54 -0.67 8.72
CA VAL A 318 -15.43 0.15 7.88
C VAL A 318 -14.58 0.75 6.77
N VAL A 319 -14.89 0.42 5.52
CA VAL A 319 -14.08 0.80 4.35
C VAL A 319 -14.94 1.54 3.33
N ALA A 320 -14.47 2.71 2.86
CA ALA A 320 -15.12 3.41 1.76
C ALA A 320 -14.69 2.76 0.43
N VAL A 321 -15.60 1.96 -0.12
CA VAL A 321 -15.43 1.25 -1.38
C VAL A 321 -16.79 0.94 -1.98
N THR A 322 -16.98 1.23 -3.29
CA THR A 322 -18.28 1.11 -3.96
C THR A 322 -18.68 -0.34 -4.16
N ASP A 323 -17.81 -1.13 -4.79
CA ASP A 323 -18.03 -2.55 -5.07
C ASP A 323 -16.81 -3.33 -4.54
N PRO A 324 -16.83 -3.73 -3.25
CA PRO A 324 -15.68 -4.41 -2.67
C PRO A 324 -15.45 -5.78 -3.32
N VAL A 325 -14.25 -5.99 -3.82
CA VAL A 325 -13.83 -7.33 -4.26
C VAL A 325 -13.54 -8.20 -3.04
N PRO A 326 -13.71 -9.53 -3.12
CA PRO A 326 -13.59 -10.44 -1.97
C PRO A 326 -12.23 -10.42 -1.26
N ASP A 327 -11.17 -10.00 -1.95
CA ASP A 327 -9.82 -9.85 -1.39
C ASP A 327 -9.52 -8.41 -0.90
N ALA A 328 -10.51 -7.53 -0.92
CA ALA A 328 -10.45 -6.20 -0.31
C ALA A 328 -11.28 -6.13 0.98
N LEU A 329 -12.50 -6.59 0.92
CA LEU A 329 -13.46 -6.68 2.03
C LEU A 329 -14.63 -7.57 1.61
N VAL A 330 -15.13 -8.39 2.51
CA VAL A 330 -16.41 -9.10 2.34
C VAL A 330 -17.46 -8.40 3.22
N HIS A 331 -18.35 -7.66 2.55
CA HIS A 331 -19.38 -6.84 3.22
C HIS A 331 -20.26 -7.69 4.15
N GLU A 332 -20.51 -7.20 5.38
CA GLU A 332 -21.23 -7.87 6.48
C GLU A 332 -20.63 -9.21 6.94
N VAL A 333 -19.45 -9.58 6.44
CA VAL A 333 -18.72 -10.77 6.85
C VAL A 333 -17.40 -10.40 7.53
N THR A 334 -16.56 -9.59 6.89
CA THR A 334 -15.28 -9.18 7.46
C THR A 334 -15.25 -7.70 7.89
N GLY A 335 -16.35 -6.99 7.65
CA GLY A 335 -16.53 -5.58 7.95
C GLY A 335 -17.67 -4.97 7.16
N LEU A 336 -17.75 -3.65 7.12
CA LEU A 336 -18.75 -2.90 6.37
C LEU A 336 -18.14 -2.08 5.26
N ALA A 337 -18.65 -2.23 4.05
CA ALA A 337 -18.39 -1.32 2.94
C ALA A 337 -19.39 -0.17 2.97
N VAL A 338 -18.90 1.06 2.79
CA VAL A 338 -19.71 2.25 2.49
C VAL A 338 -19.38 2.72 1.08
N PRO A 339 -20.35 3.07 0.23
CA PRO A 339 -20.11 3.31 -1.20
C PRO A 339 -19.26 4.55 -1.47
N THR A 340 -19.24 5.49 -0.55
CA THR A 340 -18.46 6.72 -0.62
C THR A 340 -17.94 7.08 0.76
N PRO A 341 -16.85 7.85 0.88
CA PRO A 341 -16.39 8.37 2.17
C PRO A 341 -17.27 9.53 2.67
N ASP A 342 -18.58 9.32 2.68
CA ASP A 342 -19.55 10.27 3.24
C ASP A 342 -19.58 10.16 4.77
N PRO A 343 -19.45 11.28 5.51
CA PRO A 343 -19.44 11.27 6.98
C PRO A 343 -20.68 10.63 7.62
N THR A 344 -21.85 10.78 7.02
CA THR A 344 -23.10 10.20 7.55
C THR A 344 -23.08 8.68 7.39
N LEU A 345 -22.73 8.19 6.20
CA LEU A 345 -22.63 6.74 5.95
C LEU A 345 -21.56 6.08 6.82
N ILE A 346 -20.43 6.77 7.04
CA ILE A 346 -19.38 6.29 7.95
C ILE A 346 -19.92 6.24 9.39
N ALA A 347 -20.60 7.30 9.84
CA ALA A 347 -21.18 7.35 11.17
C ALA A 347 -22.23 6.25 11.39
N ASP A 348 -23.11 6.01 10.40
CA ASP A 348 -24.12 4.96 10.46
C ASP A 348 -23.47 3.56 10.58
N ALA A 349 -22.43 3.30 9.79
CA ALA A 349 -21.71 2.03 9.83
C ALA A 349 -20.97 1.83 11.17
N LEU A 350 -20.32 2.86 11.68
CA LEU A 350 -19.64 2.83 12.97
C LEU A 350 -20.63 2.66 14.13
N GLN A 351 -21.76 3.37 14.12
CA GLN A 351 -22.83 3.22 15.12
C GLN A 351 -23.38 1.81 15.13
N ARG A 352 -23.73 1.24 13.96
CA ARG A 352 -24.22 -0.12 13.84
C ARG A 352 -23.29 -1.15 14.46
N MET A 353 -21.98 -0.99 14.26
CA MET A 353 -20.97 -1.86 14.88
C MET A 353 -20.79 -1.58 16.38
N ALA A 354 -20.91 -0.34 16.81
CA ALA A 354 -20.73 0.05 18.21
C ALA A 354 -21.88 -0.51 19.06
N GLU A 355 -23.11 -0.45 18.58
CA GLU A 355 -24.34 -0.90 19.27
C GLU A 355 -24.55 -2.41 19.24
N ALA A 356 -23.77 -3.16 18.43
CA ALA A 356 -23.89 -4.61 18.28
C ALA A 356 -22.57 -5.34 18.60
N PRO A 357 -22.14 -5.41 19.87
CA PRO A 357 -20.83 -5.92 20.25
C PRO A 357 -20.61 -7.39 19.90
N LEU A 358 -21.62 -8.24 19.99
CA LEU A 358 -21.51 -9.66 19.59
C LEU A 358 -21.29 -9.79 18.08
N TRP A 359 -22.04 -9.05 17.29
CA TRP A 359 -21.89 -9.05 15.84
C TRP A 359 -20.55 -8.46 15.41
N ARG A 360 -20.10 -7.36 16.03
CA ARG A 360 -18.76 -6.78 15.81
C ARG A 360 -17.66 -7.82 16.06
N ARG A 361 -17.72 -8.58 17.16
CA ARG A 361 -16.77 -9.67 17.45
C ARG A 361 -16.84 -10.80 16.42
N GLN A 362 -18.03 -11.15 15.95
CA GLN A 362 -18.21 -12.15 14.88
C GLN A 362 -17.54 -11.69 13.58
N LEU A 363 -17.77 -10.44 13.15
CA LEU A 363 -17.10 -9.85 11.99
C LEU A 363 -15.57 -9.89 12.13
N GLY A 364 -15.04 -9.57 13.30
CA GLY A 364 -13.61 -9.62 13.60
C GLY A 364 -13.03 -11.03 13.48
N THR A 365 -13.72 -12.04 14.03
CA THR A 365 -13.28 -13.44 13.91
C THR A 365 -13.26 -13.91 12.46
N GLN A 366 -14.28 -13.56 11.68
CA GLN A 366 -14.37 -13.88 10.27
C GLN A 366 -13.30 -13.12 9.46
N ALA A 367 -13.03 -11.84 9.79
CA ALA A 367 -11.98 -11.05 9.19
C ALA A 367 -10.60 -11.69 9.41
N ARG A 368 -10.33 -12.21 10.60
CA ARG A 368 -9.08 -12.92 10.88
C ARG A 368 -8.92 -14.19 10.05
N SER A 369 -9.92 -15.04 10.03
CA SER A 369 -9.89 -16.28 9.22
C SER A 369 -9.66 -15.96 7.74
N TRP A 370 -10.35 -14.95 7.22
CA TRP A 370 -10.17 -14.46 5.86
C TRP A 370 -8.74 -13.93 5.60
N ALA A 371 -8.19 -13.13 6.53
CA ALA A 371 -6.85 -12.57 6.38
C ALA A 371 -5.76 -13.65 6.44
N GLU A 372 -5.87 -14.61 7.35
CA GLU A 372 -4.95 -15.76 7.46
C GLU A 372 -4.95 -16.60 6.18
N HIS A 373 -6.09 -16.79 5.54
CA HIS A 373 -6.20 -17.53 4.28
C HIS A 373 -5.65 -16.72 3.08
N THR A 374 -5.97 -15.43 3.00
CA THR A 374 -5.71 -14.60 1.80
C THR A 374 -4.32 -13.95 1.82
N PHE A 375 -3.89 -13.46 2.99
CA PHE A 375 -2.68 -12.64 3.13
C PHE A 375 -1.53 -13.33 3.88
N SER A 376 -1.57 -14.66 4.09
CA SER A 376 -0.42 -15.38 4.62
C SER A 376 0.82 -15.09 3.78
N ILE A 377 1.89 -14.61 4.44
CA ILE A 377 3.15 -14.33 3.75
C ILE A 377 3.78 -15.60 3.21
N GLU A 378 3.64 -16.71 3.93
CA GLU A 378 4.16 -18.01 3.56
C GLU A 378 3.49 -18.50 2.26
N ALA A 379 2.16 -18.52 2.20
CA ALA A 379 1.41 -18.94 1.01
C ALA A 379 1.70 -18.05 -0.20
N ASN A 380 1.74 -16.73 -0.01
CA ASN A 380 2.00 -15.79 -1.12
C ASN A 380 3.47 -15.84 -1.58
N ALA A 381 4.42 -16.11 -0.69
CA ALA A 381 5.82 -16.32 -1.07
C ALA A 381 6.01 -17.61 -1.85
N VAL A 382 5.31 -18.70 -1.49
CA VAL A 382 5.31 -19.95 -2.27
C VAL A 382 4.77 -19.69 -3.69
N ARG A 383 3.61 -19.03 -3.81
CA ARG A 383 3.04 -18.65 -5.13
C ARG A 383 4.02 -17.83 -5.97
N MET A 384 4.73 -16.87 -5.37
CA MET A 384 5.73 -16.06 -6.05
C MET A 384 6.93 -16.90 -6.51
N LEU A 385 7.42 -17.80 -5.65
CA LEU A 385 8.53 -18.68 -5.97
C LEU A 385 8.17 -19.65 -7.11
N ASP A 386 6.97 -20.21 -7.09
CA ASP A 386 6.49 -21.11 -8.14
C ASP A 386 6.30 -20.37 -9.46
N LEU A 387 5.83 -19.12 -9.44
CA LEU A 387 5.80 -18.26 -10.62
C LEU A 387 7.20 -18.07 -11.21
N TYR A 388 8.20 -17.77 -10.37
CA TYR A 388 9.58 -17.64 -10.84
C TYR A 388 10.12 -18.92 -11.45
N ARG A 389 9.92 -20.08 -10.82
CA ARG A 389 10.34 -21.40 -11.31
C ARG A 389 9.67 -21.73 -12.65
N HIS A 390 8.37 -21.47 -12.77
CA HIS A 390 7.63 -21.71 -14.01
C HIS A 390 8.17 -20.86 -15.17
N ILE A 391 8.49 -19.58 -14.92
CA ILE A 391 9.07 -18.70 -15.95
C ILE A 391 10.44 -19.22 -16.40
N LEU A 392 11.28 -19.63 -15.46
CA LEU A 392 12.63 -20.12 -15.77
C LEU A 392 12.61 -21.46 -16.52
N SER A 393 11.75 -22.39 -16.13
CA SER A 393 11.58 -23.67 -16.83
C SER A 393 11.04 -23.50 -18.26
N SER A 394 10.11 -22.59 -18.45
CA SER A 394 9.54 -22.27 -19.78
C SER A 394 10.57 -21.63 -20.73
N GLN A 395 11.64 -21.02 -20.21
CA GLN A 395 12.74 -20.48 -21.02
C GLN A 395 13.79 -21.53 -21.36
N ALA A 396 14.05 -22.48 -20.47
CA ALA A 396 15.01 -23.57 -20.73
C ALA A 396 14.51 -24.55 -21.82
N SER A 397 13.21 -24.54 -22.08
CA SER A 397 12.56 -25.38 -23.10
C SER A 397 12.43 -24.71 -24.49
N ARG A 398 12.88 -23.46 -24.62
CA ARG A 398 12.92 -22.70 -25.89
C ARG A 398 14.36 -22.48 -26.36
#